data_95f47bfba7540869db54d334fa8806cd
#
_entry.id   95f47bfba7540869db54d334fa8806cd
#
_cell.length_a   1.000
_cell.length_b   1.000
_cell.length_c   1.000
_cell.angle_alpha   90.00
_cell.angle_beta   90.00
_cell.angle_gamma   90.00
#
_symmetry.space_group_name_H-M   'P 1'
#
loop_
_entity.id
_entity.type
_entity.pdbx_description
1 polymer ?
#
loop_
_entity_poly.entity_id
_entity_poly.type
_entity_poly.pdbx_seq_one_letter_code
_entity_poly.pdbx_strand_id
1 'polypeptide(L)'
;LWPDRRIVLQSQKQYWANVAVSASRGKIEDRRGVPLAISVPSTSFFIDPKYWDSASADVLKGTFGAAAAKKFSRELPGRFHWVGRSLPKERADKLADMKVPGLYTLSEKRRIYPHESLAFHVLGFCDIDEYGQAGVELAWNHILYSPPRTRFLARDSKGNAMDIMSGRSGVVK
;
A
#
# COMPACT_ATOMS: atom_id res chain seq x y z
N LEU A 1 2.40 6.98 35.92
CA LEU A 1 1.08 6.38 35.64
C LEU A 1 1.25 5.42 34.47
N TRP A 2 1.25 4.13 34.70
CA TRP A 2 1.25 3.11 33.66
C TRP A 2 -0.16 3.04 33.05
N PRO A 3 -0.29 2.98 31.71
CA PRO A 3 -1.61 2.80 31.13
C PRO A 3 -2.18 1.46 31.57
N ASP A 4 -3.45 1.49 32.00
CA ASP A 4 -4.18 0.34 32.49
C ASP A 4 -4.11 -0.80 31.45
N ARG A 5 -3.67 -1.99 31.85
CA ARG A 5 -3.58 -3.18 30.99
C ARG A 5 -4.89 -3.49 30.25
N ARG A 6 -6.03 -3.08 30.81
CA ARG A 6 -7.36 -3.22 30.20
C ARG A 6 -7.51 -2.32 28.97
N ILE A 7 -6.96 -1.09 28.99
CA ILE A 7 -6.99 -0.16 27.87
C ILE A 7 -6.10 -0.68 26.74
N VAL A 8 -4.94 -1.24 27.06
CA VAL A 8 -4.02 -1.84 26.06
C VAL A 8 -4.65 -3.08 25.43
N LEU A 9 -5.32 -3.93 26.21
CA LEU A 9 -6.02 -5.12 25.70
C LEU A 9 -7.29 -4.78 24.93
N GLN A 10 -7.99 -3.71 25.25
CA GLN A 10 -9.13 -3.23 24.46
C GLN A 10 -8.67 -2.59 23.14
N SER A 11 -7.54 -1.86 23.12
CA SER A 11 -6.99 -1.34 21.87
C SER A 11 -6.54 -2.44 20.91
N GLN A 12 -6.01 -3.55 21.41
CA GLN A 12 -5.64 -4.71 20.58
C GLN A 12 -6.83 -5.39 19.88
N LYS A 13 -8.04 -5.30 20.46
CA LYS A 13 -9.28 -5.83 19.84
C LYS A 13 -9.83 -4.97 18.71
N GLN A 14 -9.32 -3.76 18.54
CA GLN A 14 -9.74 -2.82 17.48
C GLN A 14 -8.93 -2.98 16.19
N TYR A 15 -7.81 -3.73 16.22
CA TYR A 15 -7.05 -4.02 15.02
C TYR A 15 -7.76 -5.09 14.19
N TRP A 16 -8.03 -4.79 12.92
CA TRP A 16 -8.73 -5.72 12.04
C TRP A 16 -7.84 -6.30 10.95
N ALA A 17 -6.71 -5.67 10.65
CA ALA A 17 -5.71 -6.21 9.74
C ALA A 17 -4.28 -5.78 10.12
N ASN A 18 -3.34 -6.69 9.94
CA ASN A 18 -1.92 -6.43 9.98
C ASN A 18 -1.42 -6.46 8.54
N VAL A 19 -0.90 -5.36 8.05
CA VAL A 19 -0.39 -5.27 6.68
C VAL A 19 1.09 -4.94 6.73
N ALA A 20 1.89 -5.77 6.06
CA ALA A 20 3.27 -5.44 5.80
C ALA A 20 3.35 -4.39 4.70
N VAL A 21 3.94 -3.24 5.01
CA VAL A 21 4.12 -2.14 4.05
C VAL A 21 5.60 -1.94 3.84
N SER A 22 6.02 -1.93 2.58
CA SER A 22 7.42 -1.73 2.23
C SER A 22 7.93 -0.39 2.75
N ALA A 23 9.07 -0.41 3.41
CA ALA A 23 9.80 0.81 3.76
C ALA A 23 10.40 1.41 2.48
N SER A 24 10.80 2.67 2.54
CA SER A 24 11.44 3.31 1.38
C SER A 24 12.77 2.64 1.07
N ARG A 25 12.93 2.14 -0.15
CA ARG A 25 14.18 1.59 -0.66
C ARG A 25 15.20 2.70 -0.89
N GLY A 26 16.49 2.41 -0.71
CA GLY A 26 17.60 3.31 -1.02
C GLY A 26 17.54 3.79 -2.47
N LYS A 27 17.84 5.06 -2.73
CA LYS A 27 17.91 5.62 -4.08
C LYS A 27 19.20 5.18 -4.78
N ILE A 28 19.16 5.05 -6.11
CA ILE A 28 20.34 4.87 -6.95
C ILE A 28 20.52 6.14 -7.77
N GLU A 29 21.69 6.71 -7.71
CA GLU A 29 22.05 7.96 -8.40
C GLU A 29 23.31 7.74 -9.24
N ASP A 30 23.46 8.55 -10.28
CA ASP A 30 24.73 8.63 -11.00
C ASP A 30 25.77 9.45 -10.20
N ARG A 31 26.99 9.54 -10.72
CA ARG A 31 28.09 10.32 -10.10
C ARG A 31 27.82 11.82 -9.97
N ARG A 32 26.77 12.34 -10.62
CA ARG A 32 26.35 13.74 -10.58
C ARG A 32 25.14 13.94 -9.66
N GLY A 33 24.65 12.87 -9.01
CA GLY A 33 23.46 12.91 -8.17
C GLY A 33 22.13 12.86 -8.94
N VAL A 34 22.16 12.52 -10.25
CA VAL A 34 20.95 12.35 -11.03
C VAL A 34 20.30 11.02 -10.65
N PRO A 35 19.02 11.01 -10.26
CA PRO A 35 18.35 9.80 -9.81
C PRO A 35 18.12 8.83 -10.98
N LEU A 36 18.65 7.62 -10.86
CA LEU A 36 18.46 6.51 -11.77
C LEU A 36 17.33 5.58 -11.31
N ALA A 37 17.16 5.42 -10.00
CA ALA A 37 16.06 4.67 -9.40
C ALA A 37 15.69 5.29 -8.05
N ILE A 38 14.39 5.59 -7.86
CA ILE A 38 13.84 6.19 -6.63
C ILE A 38 12.51 5.55 -6.27
N SER A 39 12.20 5.56 -4.96
CA SER A 39 10.89 5.14 -4.45
C SER A 39 10.01 6.36 -4.20
N VAL A 40 8.90 6.45 -4.90
CA VAL A 40 7.94 7.56 -4.78
C VAL A 40 6.68 7.12 -4.02
N PRO A 41 5.96 8.05 -3.39
CA PRO A 41 4.68 7.75 -2.78
C PRO A 41 3.69 7.16 -3.79
N SER A 42 2.97 6.14 -3.37
CA SER A 42 1.91 5.49 -4.13
C SER A 42 0.76 5.12 -3.21
N THR A 43 -0.39 4.81 -3.79
CA THR A 43 -1.59 4.42 -3.03
C THR A 43 -2.03 3.04 -3.44
N SER A 44 -2.30 2.21 -2.45
CA SER A 44 -2.87 0.88 -2.63
C SER A 44 -4.30 0.86 -2.12
N PHE A 45 -5.16 0.05 -2.75
CA PHE A 45 -6.56 -0.09 -2.39
C PHE A 45 -6.85 -1.51 -1.92
N PHE A 46 -7.65 -1.60 -0.87
CA PHE A 46 -8.12 -2.86 -0.35
C PHE A 46 -9.58 -2.78 0.08
N ILE A 47 -10.25 -3.92 0.08
CA ILE A 47 -11.63 -4.08 0.50
C ILE A 47 -11.68 -4.77 1.86
N ASP A 48 -12.55 -4.26 2.73
CA ASP A 48 -13.03 -4.97 3.89
C ASP A 48 -14.42 -5.54 3.60
N PRO A 49 -14.54 -6.87 3.46
CA PRO A 49 -15.79 -7.50 3.10
C PRO A 49 -16.95 -7.18 4.02
N LYS A 50 -16.69 -6.87 5.29
CA LYS A 50 -17.74 -6.54 6.27
C LYS A 50 -18.53 -5.29 5.89
N TYR A 51 -17.91 -4.34 5.19
CA TYR A 51 -18.51 -3.06 4.81
C TYR A 51 -18.63 -2.88 3.30
N TRP A 52 -18.14 -3.86 2.55
CA TRP A 52 -18.17 -3.83 1.09
C TRP A 52 -19.53 -4.27 0.58
N ASP A 53 -20.14 -3.43 -0.25
CA ASP A 53 -21.30 -3.80 -1.02
C ASP A 53 -20.86 -4.25 -2.43
N SER A 54 -21.16 -5.51 -2.78
CA SER A 54 -20.84 -6.08 -4.09
C SER A 54 -21.50 -5.32 -5.25
N ALA A 55 -22.64 -4.65 -5.02
CA ALA A 55 -23.26 -3.78 -6.01
C ALA A 55 -22.39 -2.56 -6.38
N SER A 56 -21.49 -2.14 -5.47
CA SER A 56 -20.54 -1.06 -5.71
C SER A 56 -19.32 -1.46 -6.54
N ALA A 57 -19.20 -2.74 -6.92
CA ALA A 57 -18.01 -3.25 -7.64
C ALA A 57 -17.79 -2.57 -9.01
N ASP A 58 -18.83 -2.05 -9.65
CA ASP A 58 -18.70 -1.32 -10.92
C ASP A 58 -17.83 -0.06 -10.84
N VAL A 59 -17.71 0.53 -9.66
CA VAL A 59 -16.80 1.67 -9.42
C VAL A 59 -15.34 1.30 -9.73
N LEU A 60 -14.97 0.05 -9.50
CA LEU A 60 -13.62 -0.44 -9.76
C LEU A 60 -13.30 -0.56 -11.25
N LYS A 61 -14.33 -0.59 -12.11
CA LYS A 61 -14.19 -0.83 -13.55
C LYS A 61 -13.33 0.23 -14.25
N GLY A 62 -13.51 1.49 -13.87
CA GLY A 62 -12.76 2.61 -14.45
C GLY A 62 -11.27 2.58 -14.15
N THR A 63 -10.89 2.10 -12.97
CA THR A 63 -9.49 2.11 -12.48
C THR A 63 -8.79 0.77 -12.70
N PHE A 64 -9.48 -0.35 -12.47
CA PHE A 64 -8.90 -1.70 -12.46
C PHE A 64 -9.44 -2.61 -13.57
N GLY A 65 -10.38 -2.13 -14.38
CA GLY A 65 -10.98 -2.87 -15.49
C GLY A 65 -12.13 -3.79 -15.07
N ALA A 66 -12.81 -4.34 -16.09
CA ALA A 66 -14.00 -5.19 -15.92
C ALA A 66 -13.74 -6.48 -15.13
N ALA A 67 -12.54 -7.05 -15.25
CA ALA A 67 -12.17 -8.27 -14.53
C ALA A 67 -12.15 -8.05 -13.02
N ALA A 68 -11.63 -6.91 -12.55
CA ALA A 68 -11.65 -6.55 -11.14
C ALA A 68 -13.08 -6.34 -10.64
N ALA A 69 -13.90 -5.57 -11.36
CA ALA A 69 -15.29 -5.38 -11.01
C ALA A 69 -16.03 -6.72 -10.88
N LYS A 70 -15.86 -7.64 -11.84
CA LYS A 70 -16.45 -8.99 -11.79
C LYS A 70 -15.95 -9.83 -10.62
N LYS A 71 -14.66 -9.71 -10.25
CA LYS A 71 -14.10 -10.40 -9.09
C LYS A 71 -14.76 -9.94 -7.78
N PHE A 72 -14.90 -8.62 -7.61
CA PHE A 72 -15.39 -8.00 -6.38
C PHE A 72 -16.91 -7.80 -6.33
N SER A 73 -17.65 -8.19 -7.38
CA SER A 73 -19.12 -8.27 -7.36
C SER A 73 -19.65 -9.54 -6.70
N ARG A 74 -18.77 -10.43 -6.24
CA ARG A 74 -19.11 -11.65 -5.51
C ARG A 74 -18.89 -11.46 -4.03
N GLU A 75 -19.51 -12.33 -3.24
CA GLU A 75 -19.23 -12.40 -1.81
C GLU A 75 -17.76 -12.75 -1.56
N LEU A 76 -17.11 -11.96 -0.69
CA LEU A 76 -15.68 -12.06 -0.41
C LEU A 76 -15.48 -12.72 0.96
N PRO A 77 -14.79 -13.86 1.03
CA PRO A 77 -14.48 -14.50 2.30
C PRO A 77 -13.39 -13.72 3.05
N GLY A 78 -13.38 -13.80 4.39
CA GLY A 78 -12.30 -13.25 5.20
C GLY A 78 -12.48 -11.80 5.59
N ARG A 79 -11.36 -11.11 5.83
CA ARG A 79 -11.35 -9.75 6.41
C ARG A 79 -10.65 -8.69 5.56
N PHE A 80 -9.91 -9.10 4.53
CA PHE A 80 -9.06 -8.19 3.78
C PHE A 80 -8.79 -8.72 2.38
N HIS A 81 -9.01 -7.88 1.36
CA HIS A 81 -8.68 -8.20 -0.03
C HIS A 81 -8.02 -7.02 -0.73
N TRP A 82 -6.84 -7.24 -1.27
CA TRP A 82 -6.23 -6.27 -2.16
C TRP A 82 -7.03 -6.13 -3.47
N VAL A 83 -7.35 -4.89 -3.81
CA VAL A 83 -7.96 -4.54 -5.11
C VAL A 83 -6.87 -4.19 -6.11
N GLY A 84 -5.93 -3.35 -5.69
CA GLY A 84 -4.76 -2.99 -6.46
C GLY A 84 -3.73 -2.31 -5.59
N ARG A 85 -2.45 -2.52 -5.91
CA ARG A 85 -1.34 -1.97 -5.15
C ARG A 85 -0.52 -1.00 -5.99
N SER A 86 0.12 -0.07 -5.30
CA SER A 86 1.12 0.86 -5.85
C SER A 86 0.63 1.68 -7.05
N LEU A 87 -0.63 2.17 -6.99
CA LEU A 87 -1.19 2.99 -8.05
C LEU A 87 -0.53 4.38 -8.09
N PRO A 88 -0.32 4.94 -9.30
CA PRO A 88 0.04 6.34 -9.46
C PRO A 88 -1.00 7.25 -8.83
N LYS A 89 -0.54 8.41 -8.33
CA LYS A 89 -1.39 9.36 -7.62
C LYS A 89 -2.64 9.76 -8.41
N GLU A 90 -2.50 10.05 -9.71
CA GLU A 90 -3.59 10.51 -10.56
C GLU A 90 -4.74 9.50 -10.70
N ARG A 91 -4.41 8.21 -10.66
CA ARG A 91 -5.41 7.13 -10.68
C ARG A 91 -6.01 6.88 -9.30
N ALA A 92 -5.16 7.00 -8.28
CA ALA A 92 -5.57 6.78 -6.90
C ALA A 92 -6.55 7.86 -6.42
N ASP A 93 -6.27 9.13 -6.68
CA ASP A 93 -7.09 10.25 -6.22
C ASP A 93 -8.52 10.13 -6.75
N LYS A 94 -8.69 9.81 -8.03
CA LYS A 94 -10.02 9.63 -8.65
C LYS A 94 -10.89 8.60 -7.94
N LEU A 95 -10.28 7.48 -7.52
CA LEU A 95 -11.02 6.41 -6.85
C LEU A 95 -11.22 6.72 -5.36
N ALA A 96 -10.24 7.36 -4.71
CA ALA A 96 -10.34 7.75 -3.31
C ALA A 96 -11.45 8.80 -3.08
N ASP A 97 -11.60 9.74 -4.01
CA ASP A 97 -12.62 10.80 -3.94
C ASP A 97 -14.06 10.26 -4.02
N MET A 98 -14.25 9.07 -4.58
CA MET A 98 -15.57 8.43 -4.67
C MET A 98 -16.09 7.95 -3.32
N LYS A 99 -15.24 7.84 -2.28
CA LYS A 99 -15.60 7.46 -0.90
C LYS A 99 -16.51 6.25 -0.80
N VAL A 100 -16.19 5.19 -1.53
CA VAL A 100 -17.00 3.97 -1.59
C VAL A 100 -16.93 3.21 -0.27
N PRO A 101 -18.05 2.88 0.37
CA PRO A 101 -18.04 2.12 1.61
C PRO A 101 -17.34 0.78 1.46
N GLY A 102 -16.51 0.41 2.43
CA GLY A 102 -15.76 -0.85 2.40
C GLY A 102 -14.51 -0.85 1.52
N LEU A 103 -14.26 0.21 0.72
CA LEU A 103 -13.03 0.42 -0.03
C LEU A 103 -12.13 1.40 0.72
N TYR A 104 -10.90 0.99 1.00
CA TYR A 104 -9.94 1.76 1.78
C TYR A 104 -8.63 1.93 1.05
N THR A 105 -7.89 2.94 1.45
CA THR A 105 -6.57 3.25 0.90
C THR A 105 -5.46 2.96 1.90
N LEU A 106 -4.29 2.61 1.39
CA LEU A 106 -3.07 2.47 2.15
C LEU A 106 -1.94 3.16 1.39
N SER A 107 -1.22 4.05 2.09
CA SER A 107 -0.04 4.69 1.52
C SER A 107 1.13 3.70 1.49
N GLU A 108 1.66 3.45 0.31
CA GLU A 108 2.84 2.62 0.06
C GLU A 108 3.91 3.41 -0.71
N LYS A 109 4.97 2.74 -1.09
CA LYS A 109 6.00 3.25 -1.99
C LYS A 109 5.99 2.46 -3.28
N ARG A 110 6.45 3.10 -4.37
CA ARG A 110 6.62 2.46 -5.66
C ARG A 110 7.96 2.86 -6.26
N ARG A 111 8.70 1.87 -6.73
CA ARG A 111 9.95 2.10 -7.45
C ARG A 111 9.67 2.67 -8.83
N ILE A 112 10.38 3.74 -9.17
CA ILE A 112 10.37 4.32 -10.52
C ILE A 112 11.80 4.48 -11.03
N TYR A 113 11.95 4.42 -12.34
CA TYR A 113 13.19 4.54 -13.08
C TYR A 113 13.04 5.70 -14.07
N PRO A 114 13.44 6.93 -13.72
CA PRO A 114 13.20 8.13 -14.54
C PRO A 114 13.78 8.05 -15.95
N HIS A 115 14.80 7.22 -16.15
CA HIS A 115 15.51 7.03 -17.44
C HIS A 115 15.29 5.62 -18.00
N GLU A 116 14.05 5.21 -18.18
CA GLU A 116 13.60 3.84 -18.49
C GLU A 116 14.42 3.11 -19.57
N SER A 117 14.80 3.80 -20.65
CA SER A 117 15.47 3.15 -21.79
C SER A 117 16.98 2.96 -21.62
N LEU A 118 17.65 3.82 -20.83
CA LEU A 118 19.11 3.84 -20.76
C LEU A 118 19.72 2.88 -19.72
N ALA A 119 18.96 2.53 -18.70
CA ALA A 119 19.51 1.89 -17.53
C ALA A 119 18.88 0.54 -17.19
N PHE A 120 17.78 0.16 -17.85
CA PHE A 120 17.00 -1.03 -17.50
C PHE A 120 17.84 -2.32 -17.47
N HIS A 121 18.71 -2.53 -18.46
CA HIS A 121 19.56 -3.72 -18.52
C HIS A 121 20.65 -3.75 -17.43
N VAL A 122 21.07 -2.60 -16.94
CA VAL A 122 22.11 -2.51 -15.91
C VAL A 122 21.46 -2.42 -14.53
N LEU A 123 20.49 -1.53 -14.36
CA LEU A 123 19.82 -1.34 -13.08
C LEU A 123 18.96 -2.54 -12.68
N GLY A 124 18.31 -3.19 -13.63
CA GLY A 124 17.34 -4.23 -13.36
C GLY A 124 16.04 -3.63 -12.82
N PHE A 125 15.34 -4.41 -12.02
CA PHE A 125 14.03 -4.01 -11.47
C PHE A 125 13.76 -4.64 -10.09
N CYS A 126 12.76 -4.10 -9.41
CA CYS A 126 12.24 -4.61 -8.15
C CYS A 126 10.82 -5.16 -8.34
N ASP A 127 10.42 -6.06 -7.45
CA ASP A 127 9.03 -6.47 -7.32
C ASP A 127 8.19 -5.40 -6.60
N ILE A 128 6.90 -5.71 -6.39
CA ILE A 128 5.95 -4.79 -5.76
C ILE A 128 6.28 -4.50 -4.29
N ASP A 129 7.05 -5.37 -3.64
CA ASP A 129 7.51 -5.19 -2.26
C ASP A 129 8.90 -4.54 -2.20
N GLU A 130 9.35 -3.97 -3.32
CA GLU A 130 10.64 -3.30 -3.51
C GLU A 130 11.85 -4.20 -3.25
N TYR A 131 11.73 -5.51 -3.45
CA TYR A 131 12.85 -6.44 -3.41
C TYR A 131 13.48 -6.57 -4.81
N GLY A 132 14.80 -6.40 -4.89
CA GLY A 132 15.53 -6.43 -6.17
C GLY A 132 15.48 -7.80 -6.84
N GLN A 133 15.10 -7.83 -8.11
CA GLN A 133 14.93 -9.06 -8.90
C GLN A 133 16.03 -9.26 -9.94
N ALA A 134 16.66 -8.19 -10.39
CA ALA A 134 17.72 -8.25 -11.41
C ALA A 134 18.69 -7.07 -11.30
N GLY A 135 19.82 -7.15 -12.00
CA GLY A 135 20.80 -6.07 -12.19
C GLY A 135 21.38 -5.53 -10.89
N VAL A 136 21.67 -4.23 -10.88
CA VAL A 136 22.18 -3.51 -9.70
C VAL A 136 21.20 -3.59 -8.53
N GLU A 137 19.90 -3.55 -8.80
CA GLU A 137 18.86 -3.68 -7.77
C GLU A 137 18.98 -4.99 -6.99
N LEU A 138 19.26 -6.11 -7.66
CA LEU A 138 19.48 -7.40 -7.03
C LEU A 138 20.87 -7.46 -6.37
N ALA A 139 21.92 -7.08 -7.08
CA ALA A 139 23.30 -7.18 -6.59
C ALA A 139 23.52 -6.38 -5.30
N TRP A 140 22.90 -5.20 -5.19
CA TRP A 140 23.00 -4.31 -4.03
C TRP A 140 21.78 -4.36 -3.12
N ASN A 141 20.97 -5.41 -3.26
CA ASN A 141 19.73 -5.51 -2.49
C ASN A 141 19.96 -5.42 -0.97
N HIS A 142 21.04 -5.99 -0.46
CA HIS A 142 21.41 -5.96 0.96
C HIS A 142 21.66 -4.55 1.52
N ILE A 143 21.97 -3.57 0.66
CA ILE A 143 22.16 -2.15 1.05
C ILE A 143 20.90 -1.34 0.75
N LEU A 144 20.27 -1.59 -0.40
CA LEU A 144 19.13 -0.80 -0.87
C LEU A 144 17.83 -1.17 -0.20
N TYR A 145 17.64 -2.45 0.14
CA TYR A 145 16.39 -2.96 0.69
C TYR A 145 16.21 -2.56 2.15
N SER A 146 15.05 -2.02 2.44
CA SER A 146 14.60 -1.78 3.81
C SER A 146 13.47 -2.75 4.14
N PRO A 147 13.55 -3.53 5.23
CA PRO A 147 12.54 -4.52 5.55
C PRO A 147 11.17 -3.86 5.75
N PRO A 148 10.09 -4.55 5.36
CA PRO A 148 8.74 -4.03 5.50
C PRO A 148 8.41 -3.78 6.97
N ARG A 149 7.63 -2.74 7.20
CA ARG A 149 7.10 -2.42 8.52
C ARG A 149 5.67 -2.92 8.63
N THR A 150 5.37 -3.62 9.70
CA THR A 150 3.99 -4.00 9.97
C THR A 150 3.18 -2.77 10.35
N ARG A 151 2.12 -2.49 9.61
CA ARG A 151 1.12 -1.49 9.97
C ARG A 151 -0.12 -2.18 10.50
N PHE A 152 -0.60 -1.65 11.60
CA PHE A 152 -1.84 -2.10 12.24
C PHE A 152 -2.96 -1.20 11.74
N LEU A 153 -3.91 -1.78 11.03
CA LEU A 153 -5.08 -1.07 10.59
C LEU A 153 -6.18 -1.22 11.65
N ALA A 154 -6.67 -0.11 12.15
CA ALA A 154 -7.81 -0.07 13.05
C ALA A 154 -8.94 0.74 12.42
N ARG A 155 -10.13 0.66 13.01
CA ARG A 155 -11.29 1.47 12.64
C ARG A 155 -11.62 2.44 13.75
N ASP A 156 -12.06 3.64 13.36
CA ASP A 156 -12.73 4.52 14.30
C ASP A 156 -14.17 4.03 14.56
N SER A 157 -14.84 4.69 15.51
CA SER A 157 -16.23 4.38 15.84
C SER A 157 -17.22 4.60 14.68
N LYS A 158 -16.80 5.32 13.64
CA LYS A 158 -17.58 5.63 12.43
C LYS A 158 -17.26 4.66 11.28
N GLY A 159 -16.35 3.67 11.49
CA GLY A 159 -15.97 2.69 10.49
C GLY A 159 -14.86 3.13 9.54
N ASN A 160 -14.26 4.33 9.70
CA ASN A 160 -13.15 4.77 8.85
C ASN A 160 -11.88 4.02 9.21
N ALA A 161 -11.08 3.64 8.21
CA ALA A 161 -9.80 3.02 8.45
C ALA A 161 -8.79 4.04 8.98
N MET A 162 -8.12 3.67 10.06
CA MET A 162 -7.01 4.43 10.63
C MET A 162 -5.74 3.61 10.55
N ASP A 163 -4.67 4.22 10.04
CA ASP A 163 -3.33 3.65 10.06
C ASP A 163 -2.67 3.95 11.40
N ILE A 164 -2.51 2.93 12.22
CA ILE A 164 -1.81 3.05 13.50
C ILE A 164 -0.39 2.50 13.30
N MET A 165 0.55 3.40 13.03
CA MET A 165 1.96 3.03 13.11
C MET A 165 2.29 2.62 14.55
N SER A 166 3.05 1.53 14.72
CA SER A 166 3.58 1.14 16.01
C SER A 166 4.37 2.32 16.63
N GLY A 167 3.70 3.12 17.48
CA GLY A 167 4.30 4.19 18.24
C GLY A 167 3.92 5.63 17.91
N ARG A 168 3.13 5.92 16.85
CA ARG A 168 2.58 7.27 16.62
C ARG A 168 1.24 7.16 15.89
N SER A 169 0.18 7.64 16.52
CA SER A 169 -1.12 7.79 15.88
C SER A 169 -1.06 8.95 14.88
N GLY A 170 -1.18 8.65 13.61
CA GLY A 170 -1.40 9.64 12.56
C GLY A 170 -2.77 9.38 11.95
N VAL A 171 -3.68 10.34 12.07
CA VAL A 171 -4.95 10.34 11.34
C VAL A 171 -4.62 10.50 9.86
N VAL A 172 -4.99 9.53 9.06
CA VAL A 172 -4.93 9.67 7.60
C VAL A 172 -6.16 10.47 7.18
N LYS A 173 -5.90 11.67 6.65
CA LYS A 173 -6.95 12.51 6.05
C LYS A 173 -7.30 11.97 4.68
#